data_90a59b6d845125b38ce7ccba721ec00d
#
_entry.id   90a59b6d845125b38ce7ccba721ec00d
#
_cell.length_a   1.000
_cell.length_b   1.000
_cell.length_c   1.000
_cell.angle_alpha   90.00
_cell.angle_beta   90.00
_cell.angle_gamma   90.00
#
_symmetry.space_group_name_H-M   'P 1'
#
loop_
_entity.id
_entity.type
_entity.pdbx_description
1 polymer ?
#
loop_
_entity_poly.entity_id
_entity_poly.type
_entity_poly.pdbx_seq_one_letter_code
_entity_poly.pdbx_strand_id
1 'polypeptide(L)'
;MVKHPWHEASIGDNPPELVNGIIEIPKGSRAKYEIDKDSGLIKLDRVIYASMYFPLNYGFIPQTLGEDLDPLDIVVLTQVTVIPGCLIPSTVIGVMRMIDRGREIGRASCRERV
;
A
#
# COMPACT_ATOMS: atom_id res chain seq x y z
N MET A 1 10.41 -6.08 -19.53
CA MET A 1 11.13 -5.04 -18.75
C MET A 1 10.46 -4.90 -17.39
N VAL A 2 11.26 -4.95 -16.32
CA VAL A 2 10.75 -4.73 -14.96
C VAL A 2 10.61 -3.23 -14.73
N LYS A 3 9.42 -2.79 -14.34
CA LYS A 3 9.14 -1.39 -14.03
C LYS A 3 9.13 -1.17 -12.53
N HIS A 4 9.57 0.01 -12.12
CA HIS A 4 9.54 0.40 -10.71
C HIS A 4 8.09 0.68 -10.29
N PRO A 5 7.51 -0.08 -9.33
CA PRO A 5 6.08 0.08 -8.99
C PRO A 5 5.70 1.47 -8.52
N TRP A 6 6.57 2.15 -7.76
CA TRP A 6 6.28 3.49 -7.28
C TRP A 6 6.34 4.52 -8.39
N HIS A 7 7.37 4.48 -9.23
CA HIS A 7 7.62 5.54 -10.21
C HIS A 7 6.91 5.32 -11.54
N GLU A 8 6.64 4.08 -11.91
CA GLU A 8 6.21 3.74 -13.27
C GLU A 8 4.84 3.08 -13.37
N ALA A 9 4.34 2.47 -12.27
CA ALA A 9 2.98 1.93 -12.30
C ALA A 9 1.96 3.07 -12.40
N SER A 10 0.85 2.82 -13.10
CA SER A 10 -0.22 3.80 -13.23
C SER A 10 -0.87 4.11 -11.88
N ILE A 11 -1.17 5.38 -11.64
CA ILE A 11 -1.92 5.80 -10.45
C ILE A 11 -3.38 5.31 -10.49
N GLY A 12 -3.89 5.00 -11.66
CA GLY A 12 -5.27 4.60 -11.87
C GLY A 12 -5.98 5.46 -12.90
N ASP A 13 -7.22 5.08 -13.23
CA ASP A 13 -7.95 5.70 -14.34
C ASP A 13 -8.59 7.04 -13.97
N ASN A 14 -8.95 7.24 -12.72
CA ASN A 14 -9.72 8.42 -12.32
C ASN A 14 -9.44 8.83 -10.87
N PRO A 15 -8.20 9.28 -10.57
CA PRO A 15 -7.90 9.79 -9.22
C PRO A 15 -8.71 11.07 -8.95
N PRO A 16 -9.09 11.35 -7.69
CA PRO A 16 -8.80 10.57 -6.50
C PRO A 16 -9.83 9.49 -6.16
N GLU A 17 -10.93 9.38 -6.88
CA GLU A 17 -12.00 8.41 -6.55
C GLU A 17 -11.60 6.98 -6.84
N LEU A 18 -10.91 6.77 -7.95
CA LEU A 18 -10.46 5.46 -8.42
C LEU A 18 -8.94 5.50 -8.56
N VAL A 19 -8.24 4.68 -7.77
CA VAL A 19 -6.78 4.63 -7.76
C VAL A 19 -6.31 3.19 -7.81
N ASN A 20 -5.06 2.99 -8.22
CA ASN A 20 -4.38 1.70 -8.07
C ASN A 20 -3.63 1.67 -6.74
N GLY A 21 -3.77 0.58 -6.01
CA GLY A 21 -2.97 0.32 -4.82
C GLY A 21 -1.99 -0.82 -5.09
N ILE A 22 -0.75 -0.66 -4.67
CA ILE A 22 0.25 -1.71 -4.68
C ILE A 22 0.39 -2.23 -3.26
N ILE A 23 0.09 -3.50 -3.05
CA ILE A 23 0.10 -4.08 -1.71
C ILE A 23 1.51 -4.50 -1.32
N GLU A 24 1.99 -3.97 -0.21
CA GLU A 24 3.26 -4.40 0.39
C GLU A 24 3.02 -5.51 1.41
N ILE A 25 2.03 -5.34 2.28
CA ILE A 25 1.76 -6.27 3.38
C ILE A 25 0.33 -6.79 3.25
N PRO A 26 0.14 -8.05 2.83
CA PRO A 26 -1.20 -8.61 2.72
C PRO A 26 -1.85 -8.83 4.09
N LYS A 27 -3.18 -8.82 4.11
CA LYS A 27 -3.97 -9.23 5.27
C LYS A 27 -3.58 -10.64 5.72
N GLY A 28 -3.37 -10.79 7.01
CA GLY A 28 -2.98 -12.07 7.60
C GLY A 28 -1.49 -12.34 7.60
N SER A 29 -0.68 -11.44 7.02
CA SER A 29 0.77 -11.59 7.01
C SER A 29 1.36 -11.46 8.41
N ARG A 30 2.34 -12.29 8.71
CA ARG A 30 3.19 -12.20 9.90
C ARG A 30 4.56 -11.64 9.58
N ALA A 31 4.76 -11.21 8.36
CA ALA A 31 5.98 -10.58 7.90
C ALA A 31 5.66 -9.17 7.40
N LYS A 32 6.53 -8.24 7.71
CA LYS A 32 6.45 -6.89 7.17
C LYS A 32 7.32 -6.81 5.92
N TYR A 33 6.69 -6.51 4.81
CA TYR A 33 7.35 -6.26 3.53
C TYR A 33 7.34 -4.77 3.23
N GLU A 34 8.31 -4.32 2.48
CA GLU A 34 8.45 -2.92 2.11
C GLU A 34 9.04 -2.83 0.71
N ILE A 35 8.57 -1.87 -0.08
CA ILE A 35 9.20 -1.61 -1.36
C ILE A 35 10.61 -1.06 -1.14
N ASP A 36 11.59 -1.65 -1.84
CA ASP A 36 12.92 -1.08 -1.92
C ASP A 36 12.90 0.05 -2.94
N LYS A 37 13.12 1.27 -2.47
CA LYS A 37 12.97 2.46 -3.30
C LYS A 37 13.94 2.50 -4.48
N ASP A 38 15.09 1.89 -4.34
CA ASP A 38 16.11 1.91 -5.39
C ASP A 38 15.80 0.90 -6.50
N SER A 39 15.48 -0.33 -6.14
CA SER A 39 15.25 -1.40 -7.11
C SER A 39 13.80 -1.54 -7.54
N GLY A 40 12.86 -1.10 -6.70
CA GLY A 40 11.43 -1.33 -6.93
C GLY A 40 10.96 -2.72 -6.53
N LEU A 41 11.82 -3.55 -5.99
CA LEU A 41 11.45 -4.89 -5.52
C LEU A 41 10.81 -4.82 -4.14
N ILE A 42 10.00 -5.83 -3.83
CA ILE A 42 9.47 -6.00 -2.48
C ILE A 42 10.51 -6.72 -1.63
N LYS A 43 10.88 -6.08 -0.52
CA LYS A 43 11.91 -6.55 0.39
C LYS A 43 11.28 -7.01 1.69
N LEU A 44 11.76 -8.14 2.23
CA LEU A 44 11.38 -8.55 3.58
C LEU A 44 12.08 -7.66 4.59
N ASP A 45 11.29 -6.87 5.34
CA ASP A 45 11.83 -5.98 6.36
C ASP A 45 12.03 -6.73 7.69
N ARG A 46 10.98 -7.38 8.18
CA ARG A 46 11.07 -8.16 9.42
C ARG A 46 9.93 -9.16 9.54
N VAL A 47 10.15 -10.17 10.37
CA VAL A 47 9.12 -11.12 10.75
C VAL A 47 8.57 -10.76 12.13
N ILE A 48 7.26 -10.82 12.28
CA ILE A 48 6.58 -10.55 13.54
C ILE A 48 6.47 -11.89 14.29
N TYR A 49 7.18 -12.01 15.43
CA TYR A 49 7.24 -13.26 16.18
C TYR A 49 6.10 -13.43 17.20
N ALA A 50 5.38 -12.35 17.51
CA ALA A 50 4.19 -12.45 18.35
C ALA A 50 3.04 -13.10 17.59
N SER A 51 1.97 -13.49 18.29
CA SER A 51 0.77 -14.05 17.67
C SER A 51 -0.04 -13.02 16.85
N MET A 52 0.53 -11.86 16.64
CA MET A 52 -0.08 -10.77 15.87
C MET A 52 0.12 -10.97 14.36
N TYR A 53 -0.82 -10.48 13.61
CA TYR A 53 -0.76 -10.45 12.14
C TYR A 53 -1.41 -9.15 11.65
N PHE A 54 -1.13 -8.79 10.41
CA PHE A 54 -1.72 -7.58 9.82
C PHE A 54 -3.21 -7.81 9.53
N PRO A 55 -4.10 -6.94 10.05
CA PRO A 55 -5.55 -7.16 9.90
C PRO A 55 -6.11 -6.75 8.54
N LEU A 56 -5.36 -5.99 7.76
CA LEU A 56 -5.79 -5.44 6.47
C LEU A 56 -4.63 -5.53 5.48
N ASN A 57 -4.93 -5.29 4.20
CA ASN A 57 -3.89 -5.14 3.18
C ASN A 57 -3.35 -3.72 3.24
N TYR A 58 -2.04 -3.58 3.41
CA TYR A 58 -1.35 -2.29 3.46
C TYR A 58 -0.47 -2.12 2.23
N GLY A 59 -0.43 -0.93 1.69
CA GLY A 59 0.41 -0.64 0.56
C GLY A 59 0.52 0.85 0.27
N PHE A 60 0.74 1.18 -0.97
CA PHE A 60 0.93 2.56 -1.41
C PHE A 60 0.23 2.82 -2.74
N ILE A 61 0.03 4.08 -3.04
CA ILE A 61 -0.51 4.54 -4.32
C ILE A 61 0.67 4.92 -5.22
N PRO A 62 0.79 4.33 -6.43
CA PRO A 62 1.89 4.67 -7.33
C PRO A 62 1.90 6.14 -7.72
N GLN A 63 3.07 6.66 -8.06
CA GLN A 63 3.27 8.01 -8.55
C GLN A 63 2.74 9.10 -7.61
N THR A 64 2.77 8.84 -6.30
CA THR A 64 2.41 9.81 -5.28
C THR A 64 3.57 10.08 -4.34
N LEU A 65 3.55 11.23 -3.68
CA LEU A 65 4.58 11.63 -2.74
C LEU A 65 3.92 12.33 -1.55
N GLY A 66 4.11 11.78 -0.37
CA GLY A 66 3.64 12.37 0.88
C GLY A 66 4.65 13.35 1.49
N GLU A 67 4.24 14.01 2.57
CA GLU A 67 5.11 14.95 3.28
C GLU A 67 6.33 14.28 3.90
N ASP A 68 6.26 12.99 4.18
CA ASP A 68 7.33 12.18 4.71
C ASP A 68 8.32 11.68 3.63
N LEU A 69 8.15 12.13 2.38
CA LEU A 69 8.94 11.74 1.21
C LEU A 69 8.75 10.27 0.80
N ASP A 70 7.73 9.62 1.33
CA ASP A 70 7.29 8.30 0.94
C ASP A 70 6.05 8.39 0.05
N PRO A 71 5.71 7.35 -0.72
CA PRO A 71 4.44 7.32 -1.44
C PRO A 71 3.26 7.37 -0.45
N LEU A 72 2.11 7.82 -0.92
CA LEU A 72 0.91 7.85 -0.07
C LEU A 72 0.48 6.44 0.30
N ASP A 73 0.20 6.24 1.57
CA ASP A 73 -0.24 4.95 2.09
C ASP A 73 -1.70 4.65 1.71
N ILE A 74 -1.99 3.39 1.52
CA ILE A 74 -3.32 2.88 1.22
C ILE A 74 -3.61 1.65 2.06
N VAL A 75 -4.85 1.51 2.47
CA VAL A 75 -5.41 0.29 3.07
C VAL A 75 -6.51 -0.20 2.16
N VAL A 76 -6.44 -1.45 1.72
CA VAL A 76 -7.41 -2.00 0.77
C VAL A 76 -8.14 -3.19 1.39
N LEU A 77 -9.46 -3.12 1.39
CA LEU A 77 -10.33 -4.22 1.78
C LEU A 77 -10.58 -5.13 0.58
N THR A 78 -10.29 -6.41 0.73
CA THR A 78 -10.52 -7.41 -0.32
C THR A 78 -11.29 -8.60 0.23
N GLN A 79 -11.99 -9.29 -0.65
CA GLN A 79 -12.69 -10.54 -0.30
C GLN A 79 -11.79 -11.77 -0.41
N VAL A 80 -10.65 -11.61 -1.05
CA VAL A 80 -9.68 -12.69 -1.26
C VAL A 80 -8.32 -12.29 -0.72
N THR A 81 -7.47 -13.28 -0.47
CA THR A 81 -6.07 -13.01 -0.14
C THR A 81 -5.30 -12.59 -1.36
N VAL A 82 -4.37 -11.67 -1.17
CA VAL A 82 -3.49 -11.19 -2.23
C VAL A 82 -2.04 -11.40 -1.83
N ILE A 83 -1.14 -11.28 -2.80
CA ILE A 83 0.31 -11.44 -2.56
C ILE A 83 0.99 -10.07 -2.50
N PRO A 84 2.18 -9.97 -1.87
CA PRO A 84 2.98 -8.76 -1.94
C PRO A 84 3.28 -8.37 -3.38
N GLY A 85 3.20 -7.08 -3.67
CA GLY A 85 3.40 -6.56 -5.02
C GLY A 85 2.15 -6.55 -5.89
N CYS A 86 1.02 -7.06 -5.39
CA CYS A 86 -0.23 -7.09 -6.14
C CYS A 86 -0.76 -5.68 -6.38
N LEU A 87 -1.09 -5.37 -7.63
CA LEU A 87 -1.77 -4.13 -7.99
C LEU A 87 -3.27 -4.35 -7.92
N ILE A 88 -3.96 -3.54 -7.13
CA ILE A 88 -5.41 -3.64 -6.95
C ILE A 88 -6.07 -2.35 -7.39
N PRO A 89 -6.84 -2.36 -8.48
CA PRO A 89 -7.73 -1.24 -8.80
C PRO A 89 -8.73 -1.06 -7.67
N SER A 90 -8.81 0.16 -7.13
CA SER A 90 -9.50 0.41 -5.86
C SER A 90 -10.40 1.63 -5.94
N THR A 91 -11.51 1.58 -5.21
CA THR A 91 -12.39 2.72 -4.97
C THR A 91 -12.06 3.31 -3.60
N VAL A 92 -11.75 4.60 -3.57
CA VAL A 92 -11.49 5.31 -2.30
C VAL A 92 -12.81 5.50 -1.56
N ILE A 93 -12.88 5.02 -0.32
CA ILE A 93 -14.08 5.12 0.52
C ILE A 93 -13.89 5.98 1.77
N GLY A 94 -12.66 6.42 2.05
CA GLY A 94 -12.38 7.24 3.20
C GLY A 94 -10.90 7.55 3.34
N VAL A 95 -10.58 8.30 4.38
CA VAL A 95 -9.19 8.65 4.73
C VAL A 95 -9.02 8.43 6.23
N MET A 96 -7.97 7.69 6.59
CA MET A 96 -7.55 7.54 7.97
C MET A 96 -6.36 8.45 8.21
N ARG A 97 -6.47 9.33 9.22
CA ARG A 97 -5.38 10.23 9.61
C ARG A 97 -4.71 9.70 10.87
N MET A 98 -3.40 9.72 10.86
CA MET A 98 -2.58 9.24 11.97
C MET A 98 -1.46 10.23 12.24
N ILE A 99 -0.96 10.24 13.47
CA ILE A 99 0.24 10.98 13.81
C ILE A 99 1.36 9.97 14.05
N ASP A 100 2.42 10.10 13.28
CA ASP A 100 3.62 9.28 13.42
C ASP A 100 4.82 10.20 13.54
N ARG A 101 5.56 10.08 14.64
CA ARG A 101 6.74 10.90 14.95
C ARG A 101 6.48 12.41 14.82
N GLY A 102 5.30 12.85 15.30
CA GLY A 102 4.91 14.26 15.25
C GLY A 102 4.41 14.75 13.90
N ARG A 103 4.30 13.87 12.90
CA ARG A 103 3.75 14.20 11.58
C ARG A 103 2.38 13.59 11.39
N GLU A 104 1.48 14.34 10.79
CA GLU A 104 0.18 13.84 10.38
C GLU A 104 0.33 13.07 9.06
N ILE A 105 -0.03 11.79 9.08
CA ILE A 105 0.01 10.92 7.90
C ILE A 105 -1.42 10.49 7.58
N GLY A 106 -1.84 10.75 6.33
CA GLY A 106 -3.11 10.26 5.81
C GLY A 106 -2.94 8.92 5.14
N ARG A 107 -3.91 8.03 5.36
CA ARG A 107 -4.00 6.75 4.64
C ARG A 107 -5.34 6.66 3.96
N ALA A 108 -5.34 6.42 2.66
CA ALA A 108 -6.57 6.18 1.92
C ALA A 108 -7.13 4.82 2.33
N SER A 109 -8.43 4.80 2.70
CA SER A 109 -9.16 3.57 2.92
C SER A 109 -9.91 3.24 1.64
N CYS A 110 -9.70 2.03 1.11
CA CYS A 110 -10.22 1.64 -0.18
C CYS A 110 -10.81 0.24 -0.12
N ARG A 111 -11.61 -0.09 -1.12
CA ARG A 111 -12.05 -1.46 -1.40
C ARG A 111 -11.68 -1.83 -2.82
N GLU A 112 -11.46 -3.12 -3.06
CA GLU A 112 -11.20 -3.61 -4.41
C GLU A 112 -12.34 -3.25 -5.37
N ARG A 113 -11.97 -3.00 -6.62
CA ARG A 113 -12.89 -2.57 -7.67
C ARG A 113 -13.19 -3.68 -8.68
N VAL A 114 -13.12 -4.87 -8.23
CA VAL A 114 -13.26 -6.03 -9.11
C VAL A 114 -14.66 -6.61 -9.02
#